data_2a8cf655214efbe3d86e1c70b831297c
#
_entry.id   2a8cf655214efbe3d86e1c70b831297c
#
_cell.length_a   1.000
_cell.length_b   1.000
_cell.length_c   1.000
_cell.angle_alpha   90.00
_cell.angle_beta   90.00
_cell.angle_gamma   90.00
#
_symmetry.space_group_name_H-M   'P 1'
#
loop_
_entity.id
_entity.type
_entity.pdbx_description
1 polymer ?
#
loop_
_entity_poly.entity_id
_entity_poly.type
_entity_poly.pdbx_seq_one_letter_code
_entity_poly.pdbx_strand_id
1 'polypeptide(L)'
;MKKLSAYILITLIPLLLFACSKPLPTELVGNESSDEQSSLEFNTISSDDELLYKNGYDSTGTDLSVPSTSVVISASSIKTTYKSKTEVKELAEAAFFDREMPVKRQGGKLLGYRTKLLGVVSFNNLQARVVPFMASFREHGAIKDTLLGSYFLLYKNNNSGDPFNFVHDSNIHFRLKGIMNRSDEFEISTPKEISAEVDVSGSLSNNDLSFKIKWDKALQGKIQILISGLSISQKNTVPFAKIYTDDKGLAKIPSSFLKDFPLANFDRIVFTLSRRKTTEYKSGSIIKDNTIVAQTIHSIQLDIPK
;
A
#
# COMPACT_ATOMS: atom_id res chain seq x y z
N MET A 1 -15.69 -61.00 -20.46
CA MET A 1 -16.45 -59.81 -20.05
C MET A 1 -16.21 -59.29 -18.63
N LYS A 2 -15.33 -59.92 -17.78
CA LYS A 2 -15.05 -59.46 -16.40
C LYS A 2 -13.84 -58.47 -16.26
N LYS A 3 -13.08 -58.26 -17.33
CA LYS A 3 -11.89 -57.34 -17.28
C LYS A 3 -12.17 -55.89 -17.72
N LEU A 4 -13.28 -55.66 -18.36
CA LEU A 4 -13.62 -54.29 -18.80
C LEU A 4 -14.21 -53.43 -17.67
N SER A 5 -14.85 -54.03 -16.70
CA SER A 5 -15.52 -53.36 -15.59
C SER A 5 -14.51 -52.77 -14.55
N ALA A 6 -13.30 -53.36 -14.48
CA ALA A 6 -12.24 -52.87 -13.53
C ALA A 6 -11.54 -51.63 -14.01
N TYR A 7 -11.42 -51.44 -15.31
CA TYR A 7 -10.78 -50.22 -15.86
C TYR A 7 -11.65 -48.96 -15.80
N ILE A 8 -12.98 -49.14 -15.84
CA ILE A 8 -13.94 -48.02 -15.71
C ILE A 8 -13.96 -47.50 -14.28
N LEU A 9 -13.74 -48.33 -13.29
CA LEU A 9 -13.71 -47.92 -11.86
C LEU A 9 -12.42 -47.17 -11.50
N ILE A 10 -11.29 -47.50 -12.15
CA ILE A 10 -9.99 -46.83 -11.89
C ILE A 10 -9.88 -45.48 -12.54
N THR A 11 -10.59 -45.22 -13.65
CA THR A 11 -10.61 -43.93 -14.36
C THR A 11 -11.56 -42.92 -13.71
N LEU A 12 -12.51 -43.34 -12.87
CA LEU A 12 -13.47 -42.43 -12.22
C LEU A 12 -12.95 -41.82 -10.91
N ILE A 13 -11.93 -42.41 -10.28
CA ILE A 13 -11.37 -41.92 -9.01
C ILE A 13 -10.55 -40.64 -9.12
N PRO A 14 -9.76 -40.37 -10.17
CA PRO A 14 -9.03 -39.11 -10.26
C PRO A 14 -9.89 -37.88 -10.60
N LEU A 15 -11.15 -38.05 -11.06
CA LEU A 15 -12.03 -36.91 -11.38
C LEU A 15 -12.68 -36.28 -10.14
N LEU A 16 -12.62 -36.93 -8.98
CA LEU A 16 -13.22 -36.43 -7.73
C LEU A 16 -12.25 -35.63 -6.84
N LEU A 17 -10.97 -35.53 -7.22
CA LEU A 17 -9.95 -34.83 -6.40
C LEU A 17 -9.71 -33.36 -6.83
N PHE A 18 -10.40 -32.87 -7.84
CA PHE A 18 -10.25 -31.47 -8.30
C PHE A 18 -11.38 -30.53 -7.85
N ALA A 19 -12.23 -30.94 -6.92
CA ALA A 19 -13.35 -30.13 -6.44
C ALA A 19 -13.14 -29.68 -4.99
N CYS A 20 -12.03 -28.99 -4.68
CA CYS A 20 -11.90 -28.22 -3.45
C CYS A 20 -10.93 -27.06 -3.58
N SER A 21 -11.17 -26.20 -4.57
CA SER A 21 -10.83 -24.77 -4.42
C SER A 21 -12.16 -24.06 -4.13
N LYS A 22 -12.46 -23.85 -2.85
CA LYS A 22 -13.52 -22.91 -2.49
C LYS A 22 -13.12 -21.56 -3.06
N PRO A 23 -13.92 -20.94 -3.95
CA PRO A 23 -13.75 -19.53 -4.24
C PRO A 23 -13.94 -18.80 -2.91
N LEU A 24 -13.03 -17.90 -2.57
CA LEU A 24 -13.21 -16.94 -1.49
C LEU A 24 -14.56 -16.25 -1.71
N PRO A 25 -15.41 -16.15 -0.69
CA PRO A 25 -16.69 -15.49 -0.84
C PRO A 25 -16.44 -14.01 -1.13
N THR A 26 -16.75 -13.62 -2.35
CA THR A 26 -17.11 -12.24 -2.66
C THR A 26 -18.50 -12.04 -2.08
N GLU A 27 -18.63 -11.94 -0.78
CA GLU A 27 -19.89 -11.53 -0.17
C GLU A 27 -20.06 -10.04 -0.46
N LEU A 28 -20.90 -9.77 -1.46
CA LEU A 28 -21.70 -8.57 -1.50
C LEU A 28 -22.54 -8.60 -0.21
N VAL A 29 -22.13 -7.80 0.78
CA VAL A 29 -22.92 -7.58 1.99
C VAL A 29 -24.22 -6.94 1.54
N GLY A 30 -25.28 -7.77 1.50
CA GLY A 30 -26.62 -7.39 1.09
C GLY A 30 -27.24 -6.40 2.04
N ASN A 31 -27.89 -5.45 1.45
CA ASN A 31 -28.92 -4.53 1.87
C ASN A 31 -29.43 -4.63 3.33
N GLU A 32 -29.04 -3.66 4.13
CA GLU A 32 -30.01 -3.03 5.04
C GLU A 32 -30.08 -1.55 4.68
N SER A 33 -31.28 -1.18 4.18
CA SER A 33 -31.87 0.15 3.99
C SER A 33 -31.00 1.29 3.44
N SER A 34 -31.31 1.65 2.18
CA SER A 34 -31.37 2.97 1.55
C SER A 34 -30.71 4.13 2.32
N ASP A 35 -29.68 4.61 1.77
CA ASP A 35 -29.19 5.92 1.42
C ASP A 35 -27.66 5.98 1.55
N GLU A 36 -26.99 6.15 0.41
CA GLU A 36 -25.56 6.54 0.28
C GLU A 36 -24.50 5.50 0.65
N GLN A 37 -24.72 4.21 0.50
CA GLN A 37 -23.64 3.24 0.59
C GLN A 37 -22.85 3.22 -0.73
N SER A 38 -21.71 3.93 -0.76
CA SER A 38 -20.70 3.76 -1.80
C SER A 38 -20.33 2.28 -1.90
N SER A 39 -20.13 1.76 -3.11
CA SER A 39 -19.68 0.39 -3.33
C SER A 39 -18.32 0.20 -2.65
N LEU A 40 -18.28 -0.54 -1.54
CA LEU A 40 -17.06 -0.91 -0.85
C LEU A 40 -16.53 -2.20 -1.48
N GLU A 41 -15.36 -2.14 -2.09
CA GLU A 41 -14.63 -3.32 -2.54
C GLU A 41 -13.68 -3.76 -1.41
N PHE A 42 -13.96 -4.91 -0.80
CA PHE A 42 -13.15 -5.48 0.27
C PHE A 42 -12.16 -6.50 -0.29
N ASN A 43 -10.88 -6.29 -0.05
CA ASN A 43 -9.82 -7.25 -0.37
C ASN A 43 -9.09 -7.63 0.91
N THR A 44 -9.30 -8.85 1.41
CA THR A 44 -8.50 -9.40 2.52
C THR A 44 -7.08 -9.67 2.04
N ILE A 45 -6.11 -9.31 2.88
CA ILE A 45 -4.69 -9.55 2.61
C ILE A 45 -4.35 -10.87 3.25
N SER A 46 -3.90 -11.86 2.44
CA SER A 46 -3.43 -13.13 2.98
C SER A 46 -2.12 -12.91 3.76
N SER A 47 -1.95 -13.67 4.85
CA SER A 47 -0.72 -13.66 5.65
C SER A 47 0.52 -14.15 4.87
N ASP A 48 0.32 -14.66 3.66
CA ASP A 48 1.36 -15.18 2.78
C ASP A 48 2.03 -14.10 1.92
N ASP A 49 1.57 -12.85 1.99
CA ASP A 49 2.29 -11.71 1.42
C ASP A 49 3.53 -11.41 2.28
N GLU A 50 4.58 -12.19 2.04
CA GLU A 50 5.82 -12.19 2.81
C GLU A 50 6.75 -11.00 2.54
N LEU A 51 6.38 -10.08 1.65
CA LEU A 51 7.11 -8.85 1.43
C LEU A 51 6.70 -7.84 2.49
N LEU A 52 7.62 -7.61 3.43
CA LEU A 52 7.48 -6.58 4.46
C LEU A 52 8.31 -5.38 4.00
N TYR A 53 7.68 -4.24 3.94
CA TYR A 53 8.40 -3.00 3.71
C TYR A 53 9.01 -2.49 5.01
N LYS A 54 10.20 -1.90 4.94
CA LYS A 54 11.04 -1.52 6.09
C LYS A 54 10.37 -0.59 7.11
N ASN A 55 9.25 0.02 6.77
CA ASN A 55 8.48 0.92 7.64
C ASN A 55 7.16 0.35 8.14
N GLY A 56 7.09 -1.00 8.23
CA GLY A 56 5.79 -1.63 8.38
C GLY A 56 5.00 -1.36 7.12
N TYR A 57 4.24 -2.26 6.63
CA TYR A 57 3.46 -2.17 5.39
C TYR A 57 3.52 -0.78 4.75
N ASP A 58 4.04 -0.66 3.55
CA ASP A 58 4.30 0.63 2.91
C ASP A 58 3.17 1.63 3.19
N SER A 59 3.37 2.46 4.23
CA SER A 59 2.41 3.49 4.61
C SER A 59 2.21 4.52 3.49
N THR A 60 3.09 4.49 2.47
CA THR A 60 2.96 5.31 1.27
C THR A 60 2.01 4.65 0.27
N GLY A 61 1.71 3.34 0.44
CA GLY A 61 0.87 2.57 -0.48
C GLY A 61 1.47 2.43 -1.87
N THR A 62 2.75 2.75 -2.03
CA THR A 62 3.51 2.60 -3.28
C THR A 62 4.30 1.30 -3.17
N ASP A 63 3.90 0.28 -3.91
CA ASP A 63 4.68 -0.95 -3.99
C ASP A 63 5.90 -0.74 -4.88
N LEU A 64 7.00 -0.29 -4.27
CA LEU A 64 8.25 -0.07 -4.97
C LEU A 64 9.07 -1.35 -5.18
N SER A 65 8.78 -2.43 -4.45
CA SER A 65 9.64 -3.60 -4.46
C SER A 65 9.53 -4.44 -5.74
N VAL A 66 8.32 -4.55 -6.30
CA VAL A 66 8.06 -5.28 -7.55
C VAL A 66 7.22 -4.41 -8.51
N PRO A 67 7.76 -3.31 -9.02
CA PRO A 67 7.00 -2.42 -9.87
C PRO A 67 6.69 -3.07 -11.23
N SER A 68 5.54 -2.75 -11.80
CA SER A 68 5.17 -3.13 -13.16
C SER A 68 5.96 -2.34 -14.20
N THR A 69 6.49 -1.16 -13.84
CA THR A 69 7.22 -0.24 -14.70
C THR A 69 8.71 -0.17 -14.33
N SER A 70 9.53 0.33 -15.25
CA SER A 70 10.98 0.49 -15.04
C SER A 70 11.32 1.71 -14.19
N VAL A 71 10.39 2.65 -14.05
CA VAL A 71 10.58 3.89 -13.27
C VAL A 71 9.39 4.10 -12.38
N VAL A 72 9.65 4.34 -11.10
CA VAL A 72 8.63 4.77 -10.14
C VAL A 72 9.05 6.09 -9.51
N ILE A 73 8.17 7.07 -9.61
CA ILE A 73 8.36 8.39 -9.00
C ILE A 73 7.15 8.64 -8.13
N SER A 74 7.38 8.94 -6.85
CA SER A 74 6.30 9.23 -5.93
C SER A 74 6.57 10.45 -5.07
N ALA A 75 5.48 11.12 -4.68
CA ALA A 75 5.50 12.16 -3.67
C ALA A 75 4.36 11.92 -2.69
N SER A 76 4.63 12.01 -1.40
CA SER A 76 3.67 11.67 -0.36
C SER A 76 3.72 12.66 0.80
N SER A 77 2.53 13.02 1.30
CA SER A 77 2.34 13.64 2.61
C SER A 77 1.60 12.66 3.51
N ILE A 78 2.23 12.27 4.61
CA ILE A 78 1.75 11.24 5.53
C ILE A 78 1.51 11.87 6.89
N LYS A 79 0.26 11.92 7.29
CA LYS A 79 -0.20 12.36 8.61
C LYS A 79 -0.52 11.14 9.45
N THR A 80 0.08 11.02 10.62
CA THR A 80 -0.21 9.93 11.56
C THR A 80 -0.77 10.51 12.84
N THR A 81 -1.94 10.07 13.25
CA THR A 81 -2.62 10.53 14.45
C THR A 81 -2.81 9.38 15.44
N TYR A 82 -2.41 9.60 16.69
CA TYR A 82 -2.70 8.74 17.81
C TYR A 82 -3.11 9.58 19.01
N LYS A 83 -4.36 9.43 19.47
CA LYS A 83 -4.95 10.31 20.49
C LYS A 83 -4.85 11.78 20.06
N SER A 84 -4.22 12.63 20.87
CA SER A 84 -4.02 14.06 20.56
C SER A 84 -2.70 14.37 19.83
N LYS A 85 -1.88 13.35 19.56
CA LYS A 85 -0.57 13.56 18.91
C LYS A 85 -0.69 13.34 17.41
N THR A 86 -0.19 14.29 16.63
CA THR A 86 -0.11 14.20 15.18
C THR A 86 1.32 14.38 14.73
N GLU A 87 1.79 13.49 13.87
CA GLU A 87 3.08 13.53 13.22
C GLU A 87 2.86 13.64 11.71
N VAL A 88 3.62 14.51 11.05
CA VAL A 88 3.58 14.66 9.58
C VAL A 88 4.94 14.32 9.00
N LYS A 89 4.92 13.50 7.95
CA LYS A 89 6.09 13.14 7.14
C LYS A 89 5.81 13.51 5.70
N GLU A 90 6.78 14.14 5.08
CA GLU A 90 6.72 14.49 3.66
C GLU A 90 7.90 13.84 2.96
N LEU A 91 7.64 13.19 1.84
CA LEU A 91 8.69 12.53 1.07
C LEU A 91 8.44 12.67 -0.43
N ALA A 92 9.53 12.71 -1.17
CA ALA A 92 9.52 12.57 -2.61
C ALA A 92 10.65 11.63 -3.01
N GLU A 93 10.36 10.68 -3.87
CA GLU A 93 11.28 9.60 -4.19
C GLU A 93 11.22 9.22 -5.66
N ALA A 94 12.35 8.73 -6.18
CA ALA A 94 12.44 8.19 -7.52
C ALA A 94 13.36 6.95 -7.53
N ALA A 95 12.85 5.86 -8.07
CA ALA A 95 13.56 4.61 -8.24
C ALA A 95 13.57 4.20 -9.72
N PHE A 96 14.74 3.79 -10.23
CA PHE A 96 14.93 3.36 -11.61
C PHE A 96 15.37 1.91 -11.59
N PHE A 97 14.52 1.00 -12.06
CA PHE A 97 14.71 -0.43 -11.98
C PHE A 97 15.35 -0.99 -13.24
N ASP A 98 16.33 -1.86 -13.07
CA ASP A 98 16.88 -2.69 -14.13
C ASP A 98 16.12 -4.01 -14.19
N ARG A 99 15.14 -4.10 -15.07
CA ARG A 99 14.28 -5.27 -15.20
C ARG A 99 14.97 -6.51 -15.73
N GLU A 100 16.17 -6.36 -16.27
CA GLU A 100 17.03 -7.47 -16.69
C GLU A 100 17.78 -8.08 -15.51
N MET A 101 17.79 -7.41 -14.35
CA MET A 101 18.48 -7.84 -13.13
C MET A 101 17.50 -8.14 -11.97
N PRO A 102 16.69 -9.22 -12.08
CA PRO A 102 15.79 -9.60 -11.01
C PRO A 102 16.56 -10.10 -9.78
N VAL A 103 16.12 -9.70 -8.60
CA VAL A 103 16.63 -10.21 -7.32
C VAL A 103 15.62 -11.20 -6.77
N LYS A 104 16.07 -12.44 -6.56
CA LYS A 104 15.22 -13.53 -6.09
C LYS A 104 15.76 -14.07 -4.78
N ARG A 105 14.86 -14.55 -3.90
CA ARG A 105 15.26 -15.31 -2.71
C ARG A 105 15.57 -16.77 -3.06
N GLN A 106 16.15 -17.48 -2.12
CA GLN A 106 16.27 -18.94 -2.17
C GLN A 106 14.86 -19.55 -2.38
N GLY A 107 14.69 -20.40 -3.39
CA GLY A 107 13.35 -20.87 -3.81
C GLY A 107 12.73 -20.12 -4.99
N GLY A 108 13.40 -19.09 -5.55
CA GLY A 108 13.04 -18.45 -6.82
C GLY A 108 12.00 -17.34 -6.76
N LYS A 109 11.38 -17.07 -5.60
CA LYS A 109 10.40 -15.97 -5.46
C LYS A 109 11.09 -14.62 -5.71
N LEU A 110 10.50 -13.79 -6.57
CA LEU A 110 11.00 -12.46 -6.90
C LEU A 110 10.86 -11.53 -5.69
N LEU A 111 11.95 -10.88 -5.29
CA LEU A 111 11.98 -9.83 -4.27
C LEU A 111 11.93 -8.42 -4.87
N GLY A 112 12.29 -8.28 -6.13
CA GLY A 112 12.34 -7.01 -6.83
C GLY A 112 13.38 -7.02 -7.94
N TYR A 113 13.77 -5.85 -8.38
CA TYR A 113 14.79 -5.66 -9.41
C TYR A 113 15.92 -4.79 -8.87
N ARG A 114 17.13 -4.97 -9.40
CA ARG A 114 18.22 -4.05 -9.10
C ARG A 114 17.84 -2.65 -9.55
N THR A 115 18.24 -1.65 -8.76
CA THR A 115 18.10 -0.25 -9.15
C THR A 115 19.38 0.30 -9.76
N LYS A 116 19.24 1.31 -10.60
CA LYS A 116 20.33 2.03 -11.25
C LYS A 116 20.17 3.54 -11.05
N LEU A 117 21.30 4.26 -11.00
CA LEU A 117 21.32 5.71 -10.92
C LEU A 117 21.48 6.28 -12.34
N LEU A 118 20.48 7.03 -12.82
CA LEU A 118 20.47 7.57 -14.18
C LEU A 118 20.97 9.02 -14.28
N GLY A 119 21.29 9.64 -13.13
CA GLY A 119 21.74 11.03 -13.10
C GLY A 119 21.45 11.69 -11.76
N VAL A 120 21.05 12.95 -11.79
CA VAL A 120 20.67 13.76 -10.63
C VAL A 120 19.16 14.01 -10.68
N VAL A 121 18.47 13.72 -9.59
CA VAL A 121 17.04 13.93 -9.44
C VAL A 121 16.78 15.13 -8.53
N SER A 122 15.83 15.97 -8.90
CA SER A 122 15.32 17.03 -8.04
C SER A 122 13.79 17.12 -8.07
N PHE A 123 13.23 17.58 -6.94
CA PHE A 123 11.81 17.93 -6.78
C PHE A 123 11.73 19.37 -6.31
N ASN A 124 10.98 20.23 -6.98
CA ASN A 124 10.91 21.67 -6.72
C ASN A 124 12.30 22.32 -6.61
N ASN A 125 13.22 21.96 -7.52
CA ASN A 125 14.62 22.39 -7.54
C ASN A 125 15.47 21.94 -6.34
N LEU A 126 14.94 21.11 -5.43
CA LEU A 126 15.69 20.50 -4.34
C LEU A 126 16.28 19.17 -4.81
N GLN A 127 17.60 19.05 -4.73
CA GLN A 127 18.28 17.83 -5.14
C GLN A 127 18.01 16.70 -4.14
N ALA A 128 17.51 15.57 -4.64
CA ALA A 128 17.28 14.37 -3.84
C ALA A 128 18.59 13.67 -3.50
N ARG A 129 18.66 13.12 -2.28
CA ARG A 129 19.79 12.31 -1.81
C ARG A 129 19.70 10.90 -2.38
N VAL A 130 20.85 10.29 -2.63
CA VAL A 130 20.93 8.86 -2.95
C VAL A 130 21.00 8.06 -1.66
N VAL A 131 20.08 7.14 -1.49
CA VAL A 131 20.01 6.27 -0.30
C VAL A 131 19.88 4.81 -0.68
N PRO A 132 20.30 3.85 0.17
CA PRO A 132 20.15 2.43 -0.08
C PRO A 132 18.67 2.03 -0.25
N PHE A 133 18.36 1.23 -1.26
CA PHE A 133 17.06 0.63 -1.48
C PHE A 133 17.05 -0.81 -0.98
N MET A 134 16.31 -1.05 0.09
CA MET A 134 16.25 -2.34 0.77
C MET A 134 14.88 -2.97 0.58
N ALA A 135 14.83 -4.25 0.22
CA ALA A 135 13.64 -5.07 0.34
C ALA A 135 13.69 -5.87 1.64
N SER A 136 12.64 -5.80 2.44
CA SER A 136 12.47 -6.61 3.64
C SER A 136 11.46 -7.71 3.37
N PHE A 137 11.73 -8.94 3.81
CA PHE A 137 10.84 -10.07 3.63
C PHE A 137 10.91 -11.01 4.84
N ARG A 138 9.85 -11.81 5.03
CA ARG A 138 9.82 -12.82 6.08
C ARG A 138 10.32 -14.16 5.53
N GLU A 139 11.27 -14.78 6.22
CA GLU A 139 11.78 -16.10 5.90
C GLU A 139 11.97 -16.91 7.19
N HIS A 140 11.30 -18.08 7.29
CA HIS A 140 11.31 -18.93 8.48
C HIS A 140 10.97 -18.16 9.78
N GLY A 141 10.00 -17.24 9.72
CA GLY A 141 9.58 -16.42 10.86
C GLY A 141 10.47 -15.22 11.17
N ALA A 142 11.64 -15.10 10.58
CA ALA A 142 12.56 -13.96 10.75
C ALA A 142 12.43 -12.95 9.61
N ILE A 143 12.57 -11.65 9.95
CA ILE A 143 12.65 -10.58 8.95
C ILE A 143 14.08 -10.51 8.44
N LYS A 144 14.25 -10.56 7.12
CA LYS A 144 15.52 -10.40 6.43
C LYS A 144 15.47 -9.21 5.49
N ASP A 145 16.58 -8.51 5.38
CA ASP A 145 16.76 -7.38 4.46
C ASP A 145 17.69 -7.78 3.31
N THR A 146 17.34 -7.35 2.10
CA THR A 146 18.16 -7.51 0.91
C THR A 146 18.35 -6.16 0.22
N LEU A 147 19.60 -5.81 -0.07
CA LEU A 147 19.91 -4.59 -0.82
C LEU A 147 19.55 -4.78 -2.30
N LEU A 148 18.65 -3.96 -2.81
CA LEU A 148 18.28 -3.92 -4.23
C LEU A 148 19.10 -2.89 -5.02
N GLY A 149 19.80 -1.99 -4.36
CA GLY A 149 20.61 -0.93 -4.96
C GLY A 149 20.43 0.39 -4.25
N SER A 150 20.18 1.48 -5.00
CA SER A 150 19.99 2.81 -4.45
C SER A 150 18.82 3.53 -5.15
N TYR A 151 18.20 4.45 -4.47
CA TYR A 151 17.15 5.32 -5.02
C TYR A 151 17.33 6.75 -4.54
N PHE A 152 16.56 7.68 -5.10
CA PHE A 152 16.59 9.09 -4.76
C PHE A 152 15.49 9.42 -3.76
N LEU A 153 15.81 10.18 -2.71
CA LEU A 153 14.89 10.51 -1.63
C LEU A 153 15.09 11.95 -1.14
N LEU A 154 13.98 12.68 -1.00
CA LEU A 154 13.83 13.81 -0.09
C LEU A 154 12.89 13.39 1.04
N TYR A 155 13.25 13.69 2.28
CA TYR A 155 12.49 13.29 3.45
C TYR A 155 12.48 14.40 4.50
N LYS A 156 11.29 14.71 5.00
CA LYS A 156 11.06 15.68 6.07
C LYS A 156 10.08 15.10 7.09
N ASN A 157 10.30 15.35 8.34
CA ASN A 157 9.43 14.96 9.45
C ASN A 157 9.29 16.12 10.42
N ASN A 158 8.06 16.56 10.72
CA ASN A 158 7.76 17.63 11.66
C ASN A 158 8.75 18.83 11.58
N ASN A 159 8.97 19.35 10.39
CA ASN A 159 9.89 20.47 10.10
C ASN A 159 11.39 20.14 10.24
N SER A 160 11.77 18.91 10.46
CA SER A 160 13.16 18.46 10.42
C SER A 160 13.46 17.63 9.15
N GLY A 161 14.71 17.58 8.73
CA GLY A 161 15.16 16.88 7.53
C GLY A 161 15.38 17.80 6.33
N ASP A 162 15.07 17.31 5.11
CA ASP A 162 15.26 18.09 3.89
C ASP A 162 14.23 19.24 3.81
N PRO A 163 14.54 20.36 3.13
CA PRO A 163 13.63 21.51 3.01
C PRO A 163 12.43 21.25 2.07
N PHE A 164 12.19 20.00 1.71
CA PHE A 164 11.06 19.60 0.87
C PHE A 164 9.73 19.94 1.56
N ASN A 165 8.78 20.44 0.78
CA ASN A 165 7.43 20.72 1.25
C ASN A 165 6.43 20.18 0.24
N PHE A 166 5.56 19.28 0.70
CA PHE A 166 4.48 18.73 -0.10
C PHE A 166 3.30 19.71 -0.09
N VAL A 167 3.05 20.33 -1.23
CA VAL A 167 1.91 21.25 -1.39
C VAL A 167 0.72 20.46 -1.91
N HIS A 168 -0.40 20.49 -1.17
CA HIS A 168 -1.64 19.80 -1.54
C HIS A 168 -2.37 20.56 -2.64
N ASP A 169 -3.13 19.82 -3.48
CA ASP A 169 -3.95 20.35 -4.59
C ASP A 169 -3.17 21.32 -5.52
N SER A 170 -1.95 20.92 -5.85
CA SER A 170 -0.97 21.71 -6.56
C SER A 170 -0.12 20.84 -7.48
N ASN A 171 1.07 21.29 -7.83
CA ASN A 171 2.04 20.52 -8.58
C ASN A 171 3.41 20.51 -7.89
N ILE A 172 4.15 19.44 -8.09
CA ILE A 172 5.56 19.30 -7.73
C ILE A 172 6.35 19.20 -9.03
N HIS A 173 7.30 20.09 -9.23
CA HIS A 173 8.18 20.05 -10.39
C HIS A 173 9.23 18.97 -10.21
N PHE A 174 9.23 17.97 -11.08
CA PHE A 174 10.23 16.90 -11.14
C PHE A 174 11.24 17.17 -12.25
N ARG A 175 12.51 16.90 -11.96
CA ARG A 175 13.57 16.96 -12.95
C ARG A 175 14.57 15.83 -12.74
N LEU A 176 14.87 15.10 -13.82
CA LEU A 176 15.99 14.18 -13.93
C LEU A 176 17.01 14.75 -14.92
N LYS A 177 18.20 15.10 -14.43
CA LYS A 177 19.33 15.47 -15.26
C LYS A 177 20.25 14.26 -15.39
N GLY A 178 20.18 13.61 -16.54
CA GLY A 178 20.98 12.43 -16.86
C GLY A 178 22.37 12.76 -17.44
N ILE A 179 23.04 11.72 -17.89
CA ILE A 179 24.33 11.80 -18.56
C ILE A 179 24.12 12.36 -19.98
N MET A 180 25.14 12.99 -20.57
CA MET A 180 25.15 13.55 -21.94
C MET A 180 24.09 14.65 -22.20
N ASN A 181 23.86 15.52 -21.20
CA ASN A 181 22.91 16.63 -21.30
C ASN A 181 21.46 16.22 -21.63
N ARG A 182 21.09 14.98 -21.41
CA ARG A 182 19.68 14.54 -21.47
C ARG A 182 18.98 14.94 -20.17
N SER A 183 17.77 15.43 -20.28
CA SER A 183 16.93 15.72 -19.10
C SER A 183 15.48 15.41 -19.40
N ASP A 184 14.78 14.98 -18.36
CA ASP A 184 13.33 14.85 -18.35
C ASP A 184 12.78 15.73 -17.22
N GLU A 185 11.78 16.54 -17.56
CA GLU A 185 11.13 17.47 -16.65
C GLU A 185 9.61 17.40 -16.83
N PHE A 186 8.87 17.40 -15.74
CA PHE A 186 7.41 17.43 -15.75
C PHE A 186 6.85 17.80 -14.38
N GLU A 187 5.55 18.12 -14.37
CA GLU A 187 4.80 18.43 -13.17
C GLU A 187 4.08 17.18 -12.64
N ILE A 188 4.20 16.91 -11.35
CA ILE A 188 3.48 15.86 -10.64
C ILE A 188 2.31 16.52 -9.92
N SER A 189 1.09 16.26 -10.38
CA SER A 189 -0.10 16.79 -9.73
C SER A 189 -0.36 16.13 -8.37
N THR A 190 -0.50 16.95 -7.33
CA THR A 190 -0.78 16.47 -5.97
C THR A 190 -2.28 16.44 -5.69
N PRO A 191 -2.77 15.49 -4.90
CA PRO A 191 -4.17 15.47 -4.46
C PRO A 191 -4.40 16.48 -3.32
N LYS A 192 -5.68 16.78 -3.07
CA LYS A 192 -6.12 17.51 -1.89
C LYS A 192 -5.76 16.73 -0.62
N GLU A 193 -5.41 17.40 0.45
CA GLU A 193 -5.17 16.75 1.75
C GLU A 193 -6.35 15.85 2.15
N ILE A 194 -6.05 14.73 2.80
CA ILE A 194 -7.05 13.88 3.43
C ILE A 194 -6.94 14.00 4.96
N SER A 195 -8.02 14.43 5.60
CA SER A 195 -8.18 14.42 7.04
C SER A 195 -9.35 13.53 7.39
N ALA A 196 -9.13 12.60 8.33
CA ALA A 196 -10.15 11.63 8.70
C ALA A 196 -10.27 11.48 10.22
N GLU A 197 -11.43 11.01 10.64
CA GLU A 197 -11.79 10.65 12.02
C GLU A 197 -12.43 9.28 12.03
N VAL A 198 -12.30 8.55 13.13
CA VAL A 198 -12.86 7.22 13.31
C VAL A 198 -13.66 7.18 14.59
N ASP A 199 -14.97 6.98 14.44
CA ASP A 199 -15.86 6.68 15.55
C ASP A 199 -15.84 5.16 15.80
N VAL A 200 -15.73 4.77 17.06
CA VAL A 200 -15.68 3.36 17.50
C VAL A 200 -16.97 3.05 18.24
N SER A 201 -17.55 1.89 17.97
CA SER A 201 -18.73 1.37 18.68
C SER A 201 -18.55 -0.09 19.01
N GLY A 202 -19.03 -0.53 20.18
CA GLY A 202 -18.90 -1.91 20.66
C GLY A 202 -17.50 -2.26 21.16
N SER A 203 -17.26 -3.55 21.37
CA SER A 203 -15.99 -4.11 21.86
C SER A 203 -15.71 -5.49 21.28
N LEU A 204 -14.45 -5.96 21.41
CA LEU A 204 -14.08 -7.33 21.02
C LEU A 204 -14.79 -8.37 21.88
N SER A 205 -14.91 -8.12 23.19
CA SER A 205 -15.54 -9.07 24.13
C SER A 205 -17.02 -9.31 23.82
N ASN A 206 -17.72 -8.31 23.30
CA ASN A 206 -19.13 -8.42 22.92
C ASN A 206 -19.34 -8.90 21.46
N ASN A 207 -18.26 -9.06 20.67
CA ASN A 207 -18.31 -9.35 19.24
C ASN A 207 -19.12 -8.36 18.40
N ASP A 208 -19.28 -7.11 18.86
CA ASP A 208 -20.05 -6.05 18.21
C ASP A 208 -19.18 -4.86 17.77
N LEU A 209 -17.84 -4.99 17.89
CA LEU A 209 -16.90 -3.94 17.50
C LEU A 209 -17.13 -3.52 16.05
N SER A 210 -17.35 -2.23 15.83
CA SER A 210 -17.56 -1.63 14.52
C SER A 210 -16.95 -0.25 14.45
N PHE A 211 -16.66 0.22 13.23
CA PHE A 211 -16.03 1.52 13.01
C PHE A 211 -16.81 2.32 11.96
N LYS A 212 -16.91 3.62 12.22
CA LYS A 212 -17.42 4.60 11.25
C LYS A 212 -16.30 5.58 10.95
N ILE A 213 -15.80 5.55 9.72
CA ILE A 213 -14.69 6.39 9.26
C ILE A 213 -15.28 7.56 8.49
N LYS A 214 -14.94 8.77 8.89
CA LYS A 214 -15.33 10.01 8.22
C LYS A 214 -14.07 10.71 7.72
N TRP A 215 -14.13 11.32 6.53
CA TRP A 215 -13.04 12.15 6.01
C TRP A 215 -13.59 13.32 5.20
N ASP A 216 -12.74 14.31 4.97
CA ASP A 216 -13.07 15.44 4.12
C ASP A 216 -13.15 14.98 2.65
N LYS A 217 -14.36 14.97 2.09
CA LYS A 217 -14.59 14.60 0.69
C LYS A 217 -13.93 15.60 -0.27
N ALA A 218 -13.35 15.10 -1.34
CA ALA A 218 -12.82 15.93 -2.42
C ALA A 218 -13.36 15.55 -3.79
N LEU A 219 -14.11 14.44 -3.90
CA LEU A 219 -14.65 13.88 -5.15
C LEU A 219 -13.55 13.65 -6.20
N GLN A 220 -12.34 13.34 -5.75
CA GLN A 220 -11.15 13.12 -6.58
C GLN A 220 -10.89 11.62 -6.84
N GLY A 221 -11.92 10.88 -7.24
CA GLY A 221 -11.79 9.47 -7.58
C GLY A 221 -12.05 8.53 -6.39
N LYS A 222 -11.22 7.50 -6.25
CA LYS A 222 -11.34 6.49 -5.18
C LYS A 222 -10.38 6.75 -4.02
N ILE A 223 -10.84 6.44 -2.82
CA ILE A 223 -10.04 6.37 -1.59
C ILE A 223 -9.68 4.91 -1.35
N GLN A 224 -8.43 4.65 -0.97
CA GLN A 224 -8.01 3.38 -0.41
C GLN A 224 -7.98 3.50 1.11
N ILE A 225 -8.60 2.56 1.80
CA ILE A 225 -8.52 2.42 3.26
C ILE A 225 -7.83 1.09 3.54
N LEU A 226 -6.70 1.13 4.22
CA LEU A 226 -5.99 -0.04 4.70
C LEU A 226 -6.30 -0.22 6.19
N ILE A 227 -6.72 -1.42 6.57
CA ILE A 227 -6.95 -1.81 7.96
C ILE A 227 -5.81 -2.71 8.38
N SER A 228 -5.16 -2.38 9.51
CA SER A 228 -4.00 -3.11 10.01
C SER A 228 -4.04 -3.24 11.53
N GLY A 229 -3.37 -4.25 12.08
CA GLY A 229 -3.06 -4.37 13.50
C GLY A 229 -1.64 -3.88 13.78
N LEU A 230 -1.46 -3.12 14.86
CA LEU A 230 -0.14 -2.68 15.34
C LEU A 230 0.18 -3.39 16.66
N SER A 231 1.30 -4.12 16.67
CA SER A 231 1.91 -4.64 17.90
C SER A 231 3.03 -3.71 18.34
N ILE A 232 2.87 -3.07 19.50
CA ILE A 232 3.85 -2.13 20.04
C ILE A 232 5.13 -2.86 20.46
N SER A 233 4.99 -4.03 21.07
CA SER A 233 6.12 -4.85 21.53
C SER A 233 7.02 -5.31 20.38
N GLN A 234 6.41 -5.69 19.25
CA GLN A 234 7.12 -6.12 18.04
C GLN A 234 7.48 -4.97 17.11
N LYS A 235 6.98 -3.75 17.36
CA LYS A 235 7.12 -2.59 16.46
C LYS A 235 6.70 -2.91 15.02
N ASN A 236 5.66 -3.74 14.89
CA ASN A 236 5.23 -4.30 13.62
C ASN A 236 3.76 -3.97 13.36
N THR A 237 3.47 -3.62 12.11
CA THR A 237 2.11 -3.41 11.61
C THR A 237 1.79 -4.51 10.62
N VAL A 238 0.68 -5.22 10.86
CA VAL A 238 0.21 -6.32 10.01
C VAL A 238 -1.06 -5.89 9.31
N PRO A 239 -1.08 -5.83 7.99
CA PRO A 239 -2.28 -5.48 7.23
C PRO A 239 -3.28 -6.65 7.23
N PHE A 240 -4.59 -6.32 7.32
CA PHE A 240 -5.68 -7.29 7.27
C PHE A 240 -6.50 -7.16 6.00
N ALA A 241 -6.84 -5.92 5.62
CA ALA A 241 -7.70 -5.67 4.48
C ALA A 241 -7.43 -4.33 3.81
N LYS A 242 -7.67 -4.30 2.50
CA LYS A 242 -7.75 -3.08 1.69
C LYS A 242 -9.19 -2.86 1.26
N ILE A 243 -9.68 -1.66 1.42
CA ILE A 243 -11.02 -1.25 1.00
C ILE A 243 -10.84 -0.12 -0.02
N TYR A 244 -11.53 -0.23 -1.14
CA TYR A 244 -11.62 0.84 -2.12
C TYR A 244 -13.03 1.40 -2.10
N THR A 245 -13.15 2.71 -2.03
CA THR A 245 -14.44 3.40 -1.98
C THR A 245 -14.36 4.73 -2.74
N ASP A 246 -15.49 5.23 -3.18
CA ASP A 246 -15.57 6.58 -3.72
C ASP A 246 -15.23 7.62 -2.64
N ASP A 247 -14.69 8.76 -3.06
CA ASP A 247 -14.32 9.86 -2.17
C ASP A 247 -15.54 10.66 -1.70
N LYS A 248 -16.49 9.97 -1.03
CA LYS A 248 -17.75 10.54 -0.52
C LYS A 248 -17.69 11.00 0.93
N GLY A 249 -16.60 10.72 1.64
CA GLY A 249 -16.38 11.20 3.00
C GLY A 249 -16.87 10.27 4.12
N LEU A 250 -17.31 9.04 3.80
CA LEU A 250 -17.85 8.12 4.78
C LEU A 250 -17.63 6.66 4.40
N ALA A 251 -17.19 5.84 5.36
CA ALA A 251 -17.19 4.38 5.26
C ALA A 251 -17.62 3.78 6.62
N LYS A 252 -18.38 2.68 6.57
CA LYS A 252 -18.76 1.91 7.75
C LYS A 252 -18.12 0.53 7.68
N ILE A 253 -17.43 0.13 8.74
CA ILE A 253 -16.80 -1.19 8.88
C ILE A 253 -17.61 -1.96 9.93
N PRO A 254 -18.49 -2.88 9.51
CA PRO A 254 -19.35 -3.61 10.42
C PRO A 254 -18.57 -4.67 11.21
N SER A 255 -19.09 -5.08 12.34
CA SER A 255 -18.51 -6.13 13.18
C SER A 255 -18.37 -7.47 12.46
N SER A 256 -19.30 -7.79 11.56
CA SER A 256 -19.27 -9.00 10.75
C SER A 256 -17.99 -9.11 9.90
N PHE A 257 -17.48 -7.99 9.38
CA PHE A 257 -16.25 -7.96 8.59
C PHE A 257 -14.99 -8.14 9.46
N LEU A 258 -15.04 -7.71 10.73
CA LEU A 258 -13.90 -7.75 11.63
C LEU A 258 -13.71 -9.09 12.34
N LYS A 259 -14.70 -9.98 12.32
CA LYS A 259 -14.68 -11.26 13.04
C LYS A 259 -13.50 -12.18 12.68
N ASP A 260 -13.06 -12.12 11.43
CA ASP A 260 -12.00 -12.98 10.92
C ASP A 260 -10.60 -12.38 11.15
N PHE A 261 -10.50 -11.17 11.71
CA PHE A 261 -9.22 -10.53 11.98
C PHE A 261 -8.73 -10.87 13.38
N PRO A 262 -7.46 -11.23 13.55
CA PRO A 262 -6.90 -11.61 14.86
C PRO A 262 -6.62 -10.37 15.74
N LEU A 263 -7.60 -9.48 15.89
CA LEU A 263 -7.45 -8.19 16.58
C LEU A 263 -6.99 -8.34 18.04
N ALA A 264 -7.35 -9.45 18.69
CA ALA A 264 -6.93 -9.74 20.07
C ALA A 264 -5.40 -9.84 20.25
N ASN A 265 -4.65 -10.10 19.17
CA ASN A 265 -3.20 -10.24 19.18
C ASN A 265 -2.46 -8.89 19.02
N PHE A 266 -3.19 -7.79 18.91
CA PHE A 266 -2.63 -6.46 18.65
C PHE A 266 -3.00 -5.47 19.76
N ASP A 267 -2.16 -4.45 19.90
CA ASP A 267 -2.37 -3.38 20.87
C ASP A 267 -3.30 -2.29 20.28
N ARG A 268 -3.21 -2.07 18.98
CA ARG A 268 -3.97 -1.05 18.26
C ARG A 268 -4.46 -1.55 16.91
N ILE A 269 -5.56 -0.99 16.47
CA ILE A 269 -5.99 -1.02 15.09
C ILE A 269 -5.56 0.28 14.39
N VAL A 270 -5.17 0.16 13.13
CA VAL A 270 -4.69 1.28 12.32
C VAL A 270 -5.53 1.36 11.06
N PHE A 271 -6.12 2.52 10.82
CA PHE A 271 -6.80 2.86 9.57
C PHE A 271 -5.91 3.83 8.79
N THR A 272 -5.47 3.41 7.62
CA THR A 272 -4.66 4.24 6.73
C THR A 272 -5.48 4.59 5.50
N LEU A 273 -5.93 5.83 5.41
CA LEU A 273 -6.66 6.37 4.27
C LEU A 273 -5.67 7.00 3.31
N SER A 274 -5.78 6.71 2.03
CA SER A 274 -4.98 7.36 1.00
C SER A 274 -5.82 7.87 -0.16
N ARG A 275 -5.56 9.12 -0.53
CA ARG A 275 -6.05 9.76 -1.75
C ARG A 275 -4.88 9.89 -2.72
N ARG A 276 -5.04 9.40 -3.95
CA ARG A 276 -3.97 9.32 -4.92
C ARG A 276 -4.32 10.09 -6.19
N LYS A 277 -3.28 10.62 -6.81
CA LYS A 277 -3.35 11.23 -8.14
C LYS A 277 -2.20 10.69 -8.98
N THR A 278 -2.52 10.11 -10.11
CA THR A 278 -1.52 9.59 -11.05
C THR A 278 -1.24 10.64 -12.11
N THR A 279 0.01 10.85 -12.44
CA THR A 279 0.43 11.72 -13.52
C THR A 279 0.84 10.86 -14.72
N GLU A 280 0.25 11.12 -15.87
CA GLU A 280 0.65 10.49 -17.11
C GLU A 280 1.84 11.26 -17.73
N TYR A 281 2.94 10.55 -17.93
CA TYR A 281 4.10 11.04 -18.65
C TYR A 281 4.43 10.11 -19.79
N LYS A 282 4.14 10.52 -21.02
CA LYS A 282 4.14 9.60 -22.18
C LYS A 282 5.51 9.04 -22.52
N SER A 283 6.53 9.84 -22.60
CA SER A 283 7.94 9.44 -22.62
C SER A 283 8.85 10.65 -22.76
N GLY A 284 9.99 10.60 -22.07
CA GLY A 284 11.06 11.57 -22.21
C GLY A 284 12.29 10.98 -22.91
N SER A 285 13.39 11.68 -22.75
CA SER A 285 14.69 11.23 -23.29
C SER A 285 15.28 10.07 -22.50
N ILE A 286 14.91 9.92 -21.22
CA ILE A 286 15.42 8.94 -20.26
C ILE A 286 14.31 8.05 -19.72
N ILE A 287 13.21 8.66 -19.29
CA ILE A 287 12.05 8.00 -18.69
C ILE A 287 11.09 7.56 -19.79
N LYS A 288 10.87 6.26 -19.93
CA LYS A 288 9.96 5.71 -20.95
C LYS A 288 8.78 4.97 -20.36
N ASP A 289 9.06 3.96 -19.55
CA ASP A 289 8.05 3.13 -18.87
C ASP A 289 8.03 3.52 -17.39
N ASN A 290 6.95 4.17 -16.95
CA ASN A 290 6.91 4.84 -15.66
C ASN A 290 5.57 4.71 -14.95
N THR A 291 5.65 4.81 -13.62
CA THR A 291 4.52 5.05 -12.72
C THR A 291 4.85 6.29 -11.91
N ILE A 292 4.03 7.32 -12.06
CA ILE A 292 4.20 8.59 -11.35
C ILE A 292 2.95 8.84 -10.51
N VAL A 293 3.13 8.92 -9.19
CA VAL A 293 2.02 9.06 -8.26
C VAL A 293 2.33 10.11 -7.19
N ALA A 294 1.35 10.95 -6.91
CA ALA A 294 1.32 11.74 -5.68
C ALA A 294 0.17 11.27 -4.80
N GLN A 295 0.39 11.28 -3.48
CA GLN A 295 -0.63 10.83 -2.54
C GLN A 295 -0.60 11.60 -1.24
N THR A 296 -1.77 11.74 -0.64
CA THR A 296 -1.92 12.20 0.73
C THR A 296 -2.50 11.06 1.55
N ILE A 297 -1.94 10.87 2.73
CA ILE A 297 -2.23 9.74 3.59
C ILE A 297 -2.57 10.26 4.98
N HIS A 298 -3.66 9.74 5.57
CA HIS A 298 -3.94 9.90 6.98
C HIS A 298 -4.02 8.53 7.65
N SER A 299 -3.08 8.25 8.54
CA SER A 299 -3.01 7.04 9.34
C SER A 299 -3.51 7.33 10.76
N ILE A 300 -4.57 6.68 11.19
CA ILE A 300 -5.21 6.86 12.49
C ILE A 300 -5.00 5.58 13.29
N GLN A 301 -4.39 5.72 14.46
CA GLN A 301 -4.18 4.61 15.38
C GLN A 301 -5.16 4.71 16.55
N LEU A 302 -5.82 3.61 16.86
CA LEU A 302 -6.79 3.51 17.96
C LEU A 302 -6.45 2.33 18.84
N ASP A 303 -6.56 2.51 20.17
CA ASP A 303 -6.53 1.40 21.10
C ASP A 303 -7.75 0.51 20.84
N ILE A 304 -7.57 -0.80 20.84
CA ILE A 304 -8.66 -1.74 20.56
C ILE A 304 -9.52 -1.89 21.82
N PRO A 305 -10.83 -1.56 21.78
CA PRO A 305 -11.75 -1.80 22.88
C PRO A 305 -11.87 -3.29 23.18
N LYS A 306 -11.54 -3.68 24.39
CA LYS A 306 -11.58 -5.07 24.87
C LYS A 306 -12.93 -5.43 25.47
#